data_7e0d46788393977c277744d3d528da35
#
_entry.id   7e0d46788393977c277744d3d528da35
#
_cell.length_a   1.000
_cell.length_b   1.000
_cell.length_c   1.000
_cell.angle_alpha   90.00
_cell.angle_beta   90.00
_cell.angle_gamma   90.00
#
_symmetry.space_group_name_H-M   'P 1'
#
loop_
_entity.id
_entity.type
_entity.pdbx_description
1 polymer ?
#
loop_
_entity_poly.entity_id
_entity_poly.type
_entity_poly.pdbx_seq_one_letter_code
_entity_poly.pdbx_strand_id
1 'polypeptide(L)'
;MAQRCVDGINRYRATKGLAALARWAEGEPCAANEAAQDSRSQTPHGSFGACREGAQNACPDWPGPAERMIDDCLRMMWNEGPGEVPAHGHYENMVSMRSTSVACGVHTMPDGKLWAVQDFR
;
A
#
# COMPACT_ATOMS: atom_id res chain seq x y z
N MET A 1 11.49 -5.78 0.91
CA MET A 1 10.26 -5.35 0.24
C MET A 1 9.65 -4.10 0.89
N ALA A 2 9.39 -4.08 2.21
CA ALA A 2 8.75 -2.94 2.87
C ALA A 2 9.47 -1.60 2.65
N GLN A 3 10.80 -1.53 2.82
CA GLN A 3 11.56 -0.31 2.56
C GLN A 3 11.41 0.17 1.09
N ARG A 4 11.45 -0.76 0.12
CA ARG A 4 11.25 -0.43 -1.30
C ARG A 4 9.87 0.19 -1.56
N CYS A 5 8.85 -0.31 -0.89
CA CYS A 5 7.50 0.23 -0.97
C CYS A 5 7.46 1.67 -0.44
N VAL A 6 7.99 1.92 0.75
CA VAL A 6 8.05 3.27 1.34
C VAL A 6 8.85 4.22 0.44
N ASP A 7 10.00 3.79 -0.04
CA ASP A 7 10.85 4.58 -0.95
C ASP A 7 10.11 4.88 -2.27
N GLY A 8 9.35 3.91 -2.78
CA GLY A 8 8.54 4.08 -3.98
C GLY A 8 7.48 5.15 -3.80
N ILE A 9 6.70 5.09 -2.73
CA ILE A 9 5.69 6.10 -2.40
C ILE A 9 6.37 7.48 -2.27
N ASN A 10 7.49 7.55 -1.56
CA ASN A 10 8.19 8.82 -1.33
C ASN A 10 8.79 9.42 -2.61
N ARG A 11 9.26 8.59 -3.57
CA ARG A 11 9.67 9.09 -4.88
C ARG A 11 8.52 9.80 -5.60
N TYR A 12 7.33 9.22 -5.59
CA TYR A 12 6.14 9.84 -6.17
C TYR A 12 5.75 11.13 -5.44
N ARG A 13 5.72 11.10 -4.11
CA ARG A 13 5.44 12.29 -3.29
C ARG A 13 6.41 13.43 -3.59
N ALA A 14 7.70 13.13 -3.75
CA ALA A 14 8.72 14.13 -4.06
C ALA A 14 8.46 14.85 -5.39
N THR A 15 7.88 14.18 -6.38
CA THR A 15 7.50 14.83 -7.66
C THR A 15 6.44 15.92 -7.49
N LYS A 16 5.74 15.93 -6.37
CA LYS A 16 4.73 16.94 -5.99
C LYS A 16 5.22 17.90 -4.91
N GLY A 17 6.49 17.81 -4.53
CA GLY A 17 7.04 18.65 -3.46
C GLY A 17 6.49 18.31 -2.06
N LEU A 18 5.94 17.11 -1.87
CA LEU A 18 5.38 16.68 -0.60
C LEU A 18 6.45 16.08 0.31
N ALA A 19 6.29 16.28 1.61
CA ALA A 19 7.17 15.68 2.61
C ALA A 19 7.13 14.15 2.53
N ALA A 20 8.29 13.52 2.73
CA ALA A 20 8.38 12.07 2.79
C ALA A 20 7.61 11.51 3.99
N LEU A 21 6.96 10.36 3.80
CA LEU A 21 6.38 9.58 4.89
C LEU A 21 7.50 8.79 5.58
N ALA A 22 7.45 8.73 6.90
CA ALA A 22 8.31 7.84 7.66
C ALA A 22 7.89 6.37 7.46
N ARG A 23 8.86 5.45 7.47
CA ARG A 23 8.56 4.02 7.52
C ARG A 23 7.99 3.68 8.90
N TRP A 24 6.80 3.12 8.92
CA TRP A 24 6.17 2.60 10.14
C TRP A 24 6.47 1.11 10.30
N ALA A 25 7.72 0.81 10.73
CA ALA A 25 8.22 -0.55 10.81
C ALA A 25 7.42 -1.43 11.79
N GLU A 26 6.96 -0.85 12.90
CA GLU A 26 6.18 -1.58 13.91
C GLU A 26 4.78 -1.97 13.39
N GLY A 27 4.26 -1.27 12.37
CA GLY A 27 2.98 -1.58 11.72
C GLY A 27 3.08 -2.69 10.67
N GLU A 28 4.27 -2.97 10.15
CA GLU A 28 4.45 -3.92 9.03
C GLU A 28 3.97 -5.35 9.31
N PRO A 29 4.18 -5.94 10.51
CA PRO A 29 3.61 -7.25 10.80
C PRO A 29 2.08 -7.26 10.78
N CYS A 30 1.45 -6.18 11.24
CA CYS A 30 -0.01 -6.02 11.19
C CYS A 30 -0.48 -5.90 9.74
N ALA A 31 0.13 -5.03 8.95
CA ALA A 31 -0.17 -4.86 7.53
C ALA A 31 -0.01 -6.17 6.74
N ALA A 32 1.03 -6.96 7.03
CA ALA A 32 1.20 -8.28 6.42
C ALA A 32 0.08 -9.26 6.81
N ASN A 33 -0.41 -9.18 8.05
CA ASN A 33 -1.54 -9.98 8.50
C ASN A 33 -2.86 -9.55 7.83
N GLU A 34 -3.09 -8.27 7.64
CA GLU A 34 -4.24 -7.77 6.86
C GLU A 34 -4.17 -8.27 5.42
N ALA A 35 -3.02 -8.16 4.76
CA ALA A 35 -2.81 -8.71 3.42
C ALA A 35 -3.15 -10.21 3.36
N ALA A 36 -2.74 -10.99 4.38
CA ALA A 36 -3.04 -12.40 4.46
C ALA A 36 -4.53 -12.69 4.68
N GLN A 37 -5.21 -11.91 5.51
CA GLN A 37 -6.65 -12.08 5.76
C GLN A 37 -7.47 -11.70 4.53
N ASP A 38 -7.18 -10.55 3.93
CA ASP A 38 -7.86 -10.05 2.75
C ASP A 38 -7.68 -10.99 1.55
N SER A 39 -6.48 -11.57 1.39
CA SER A 39 -6.23 -12.57 0.34
C SER A 39 -7.04 -13.84 0.53
N ARG A 40 -7.23 -14.32 1.77
CA ARG A 40 -8.04 -15.50 2.06
C ARG A 40 -9.53 -15.26 1.83
N SER A 41 -10.02 -14.09 2.15
CA SER A 41 -11.42 -13.70 1.92
C SER A 41 -11.68 -13.17 0.52
N GLN A 42 -10.61 -12.93 -0.28
CA GLN A 42 -10.68 -12.27 -1.59
C GLN A 42 -11.43 -10.93 -1.52
N THR A 43 -11.19 -10.20 -0.43
CA THR A 43 -11.87 -8.92 -0.17
C THR A 43 -10.84 -7.84 0.11
N PRO A 44 -10.46 -7.02 -0.88
CA PRO A 44 -9.59 -5.87 -0.65
C PRO A 44 -10.18 -4.97 0.44
N HIS A 45 -9.31 -4.50 1.35
CA HIS A 45 -9.72 -3.68 2.50
C HIS A 45 -10.66 -4.38 3.50
N GLY A 46 -10.79 -5.70 3.44
CA GLY A 46 -11.65 -6.45 4.35
C GLY A 46 -11.23 -6.35 5.82
N SER A 47 -9.93 -6.18 6.05
CA SER A 47 -9.35 -6.04 7.40
C SER A 47 -9.03 -4.59 7.78
N PHE A 48 -9.37 -3.60 6.94
CA PHE A 48 -9.07 -2.19 7.18
C PHE A 48 -9.46 -1.74 8.59
N GLY A 49 -8.54 -1.05 9.25
CA GLY A 49 -8.72 -0.54 10.60
C GLY A 49 -8.11 -1.43 11.69
N ALA A 50 -7.75 -2.69 11.38
CA ALA A 50 -7.17 -3.60 12.37
C ALA A 50 -5.81 -3.12 12.88
N CYS A 51 -5.06 -2.40 12.06
CA CYS A 51 -3.76 -1.83 12.41
C CYS A 51 -3.85 -0.39 12.94
N ARG A 52 -5.05 0.18 13.07
CA ARG A 52 -5.30 1.57 13.45
C ARG A 52 -4.75 2.58 12.44
N GLU A 53 -4.68 2.17 11.18
CA GLU A 53 -4.37 3.04 10.06
C GLU A 53 -5.54 3.98 9.75
N GLY A 54 -5.24 5.14 9.17
CA GLY A 54 -6.26 6.12 8.76
C GLY A 54 -6.69 5.96 7.31
N ALA A 55 -5.85 5.31 6.49
CA ALA A 55 -6.12 5.02 5.09
C ALA A 55 -5.32 3.80 4.65
N GLN A 56 -5.78 3.11 3.61
CA GLN A 56 -5.10 1.92 3.10
C GLN A 56 -5.17 1.88 1.58
N ASN A 57 -4.07 1.45 0.96
CA ASN A 57 -4.04 0.99 -0.44
C ASN A 57 -3.81 -0.51 -0.47
N ALA A 58 -4.33 -1.20 -1.50
CA ALA A 58 -4.17 -2.63 -1.65
C ALA A 58 -3.72 -3.01 -3.07
N CYS A 59 -2.90 -4.05 -3.15
CA CYS A 59 -2.43 -4.69 -4.38
C CYS A 59 -2.85 -6.17 -4.36
N PRO A 60 -4.11 -6.50 -4.75
CA PRO A 60 -4.60 -7.86 -4.71
C PRO A 60 -4.15 -8.70 -5.91
N ASP A 61 -3.80 -9.98 -5.69
CA ASP A 61 -3.58 -11.00 -6.73
C ASP A 61 -2.49 -10.68 -7.77
N TRP A 62 -1.43 -10.00 -7.39
CA TRP A 62 -0.37 -9.63 -8.31
C TRP A 62 0.64 -10.76 -8.52
N PRO A 63 1.22 -10.89 -9.74
CA PRO A 63 2.33 -11.80 -9.98
C PRO A 63 3.61 -11.30 -9.28
N GLY A 64 4.47 -12.24 -8.87
CA GLY A 64 5.80 -11.92 -8.33
C GLY A 64 6.85 -11.62 -9.40
N PRO A 65 8.11 -11.34 -9.01
CA PRO A 65 8.57 -11.24 -7.60
C PRO A 65 8.08 -9.98 -6.87
N ALA A 66 8.19 -9.97 -5.53
CA ALA A 66 7.62 -8.92 -4.68
C ALA A 66 8.11 -7.50 -5.00
N GLU A 67 9.39 -7.35 -5.32
CA GLU A 67 9.98 -6.05 -5.67
C GLU A 67 9.37 -5.47 -6.95
N ARG A 68 9.13 -6.32 -7.95
CA ARG A 68 8.51 -5.92 -9.21
C ARG A 68 7.03 -5.60 -9.00
N MET A 69 6.36 -6.46 -8.27
CA MET A 69 4.94 -6.27 -7.93
C MET A 69 4.72 -4.92 -7.28
N ILE A 70 5.52 -4.56 -6.25
CA ILE A 70 5.30 -3.30 -5.56
C ILE A 70 5.55 -2.09 -6.47
N ASP A 71 6.59 -2.12 -7.29
CA ASP A 71 6.87 -1.03 -8.23
C ASP A 71 5.72 -0.84 -9.24
N ASP A 72 5.23 -1.95 -9.80
CA ASP A 72 4.17 -1.92 -10.80
C ASP A 72 2.81 -1.49 -10.18
N CYS A 73 2.50 -1.99 -8.98
CA CYS A 73 1.28 -1.60 -8.28
C CYS A 73 1.29 -0.12 -7.88
N LEU A 74 2.38 0.39 -7.31
CA LEU A 74 2.51 1.80 -6.97
C LEU A 74 2.40 2.69 -8.21
N ARG A 75 2.97 2.25 -9.35
CA ARG A 75 2.84 2.99 -10.61
C ARG A 75 1.39 3.02 -11.09
N MET A 76 0.68 1.92 -11.00
CA MET A 76 -0.75 1.85 -11.36
C MET A 76 -1.57 2.82 -10.49
N MET A 77 -1.36 2.79 -9.18
CA MET A 77 -2.03 3.68 -8.23
C MET A 77 -1.73 5.15 -8.50
N TRP A 78 -0.47 5.47 -8.78
CA TRP A 78 -0.08 6.84 -9.11
C TRP A 78 -0.73 7.34 -10.41
N ASN A 79 -0.85 6.46 -11.39
CA ASN A 79 -1.43 6.79 -12.71
C ASN A 79 -2.95 7.01 -12.67
N GLU A 80 -3.63 6.71 -11.57
CA GLU A 80 -5.02 7.14 -11.38
C GLU A 80 -5.14 8.66 -11.44
N GLY A 81 -4.11 9.37 -10.98
CA GLY A 81 -4.10 10.83 -10.92
C GLY A 81 -5.08 11.40 -9.89
N PRO A 82 -5.12 12.74 -9.75
CA PRO A 82 -6.01 13.41 -8.83
C PRO A 82 -7.48 13.26 -9.24
N GLY A 83 -8.36 13.11 -8.24
CA GLY A 83 -9.79 12.98 -8.49
C GLY A 83 -10.55 12.44 -7.29
N GLU A 84 -11.80 12.09 -7.51
CA GLU A 84 -12.68 11.60 -6.46
C GLU A 84 -12.53 10.10 -6.21
N VAL A 85 -12.78 9.67 -4.96
CA VAL A 85 -12.91 8.25 -4.64
C VAL A 85 -14.21 7.69 -5.23
N PRO A 86 -14.27 6.38 -5.58
CA PRO A 86 -13.20 5.38 -5.42
C PRO A 86 -12.16 5.36 -6.55
N ALA A 87 -12.43 5.94 -7.71
CA ALA A 87 -11.60 5.77 -8.91
C ALA A 87 -10.17 6.33 -8.77
N HIS A 88 -9.96 7.32 -7.90
CA HIS A 88 -8.67 7.98 -7.66
C HIS A 88 -8.16 7.80 -6.22
N GLY A 89 -8.78 6.89 -5.46
CA GLY A 89 -8.52 6.74 -4.03
C GLY A 89 -7.08 6.36 -3.68
N HIS A 90 -6.44 5.52 -4.48
CA HIS A 90 -5.05 5.12 -4.24
C HIS A 90 -4.09 6.31 -4.42
N TYR A 91 -4.27 7.08 -5.48
CA TYR A 91 -3.49 8.30 -5.71
C TYR A 91 -3.69 9.30 -4.56
N GLU A 92 -4.94 9.54 -4.17
CA GLU A 92 -5.27 10.50 -3.11
C GLU A 92 -4.64 10.09 -1.76
N ASN A 93 -4.59 8.78 -1.45
CA ASN A 93 -3.88 8.29 -0.26
C ASN A 93 -2.37 8.54 -0.37
N MET A 94 -1.77 8.31 -1.55
CA MET A 94 -0.33 8.52 -1.76
C MET A 94 0.08 9.98 -1.61
N VAL A 95 -0.78 10.95 -1.96
CA VAL A 95 -0.48 12.39 -1.88
C VAL A 95 -1.01 13.05 -0.60
N SER A 96 -1.72 12.33 0.23
CA SER A 96 -2.34 12.89 1.44
C SER A 96 -1.30 13.53 2.36
N MET A 97 -1.60 14.72 2.87
CA MET A 97 -0.83 15.40 3.91
C MET A 97 -1.33 15.07 5.33
N ARG A 98 -2.40 14.27 5.44
CA ARG A 98 -2.92 13.81 6.73
C ARG A 98 -2.08 12.69 7.33
N SER A 99 -1.37 11.94 6.49
CA SER A 99 -0.50 10.86 6.93
C SER A 99 0.93 11.34 7.07
N THR A 100 1.63 10.82 8.08
CA THR A 100 3.04 11.10 8.34
C THR A 100 3.92 9.86 8.24
N SER A 101 3.31 8.67 8.22
CA SER A 101 4.01 7.38 8.12
C SER A 101 3.21 6.36 7.33
N VAL A 102 3.90 5.33 6.85
CA VAL A 102 3.28 4.23 6.12
C VAL A 102 3.94 2.90 6.48
N ALA A 103 3.12 1.86 6.70
CA ALA A 103 3.54 0.48 6.83
C ALA A 103 3.18 -0.29 5.56
N CYS A 104 4.13 -1.05 5.01
CA CYS A 104 3.91 -1.89 3.84
C CYS A 104 4.00 -3.36 4.22
N GLY A 105 2.88 -4.08 4.12
CA GLY A 105 2.77 -5.50 4.34
C GLY A 105 2.59 -6.29 3.04
N VAL A 106 3.11 -7.53 2.99
CA VAL A 106 2.91 -8.44 1.87
C VAL A 106 2.67 -9.86 2.36
N HIS A 107 1.79 -10.55 1.66
CA HIS A 107 1.53 -11.97 1.83
C HIS A 107 1.70 -12.70 0.49
N THR A 108 2.40 -13.86 0.53
CA THR A 108 2.50 -14.76 -0.62
C THR A 108 1.40 -15.82 -0.51
N MET A 109 0.54 -15.87 -1.51
CA MET A 109 -0.57 -16.83 -1.57
C MET A 109 -0.09 -18.22 -1.98
N PRO A 110 -0.87 -19.29 -1.73
CA PRO A 110 -0.48 -20.65 -2.08
C PRO A 110 -0.19 -20.87 -3.57
N ASP A 111 -0.80 -20.09 -4.47
CA ASP A 111 -0.57 -20.14 -5.92
C ASP A 111 0.64 -19.32 -6.37
N GLY A 112 1.39 -18.73 -5.43
CA GLY A 112 2.56 -17.91 -5.69
C GLY A 112 2.29 -16.44 -6.02
N LYS A 113 1.03 -16.04 -6.14
CA LYS A 113 0.68 -14.63 -6.26
C LYS A 113 0.88 -13.90 -4.94
N LEU A 114 0.91 -12.58 -5.03
CA LEU A 114 1.16 -11.68 -3.92
C LEU A 114 -0.05 -10.81 -3.64
N TRP A 115 -0.29 -10.57 -2.38
CA TRP A 115 -1.22 -9.56 -1.89
C TRP A 115 -0.45 -8.60 -1.00
N ALA A 116 -0.56 -7.31 -1.27
CA ALA A 116 0.10 -6.32 -0.44
C ALA A 116 -0.88 -5.24 -0.02
N VAL A 117 -0.61 -4.64 1.15
CA VAL A 117 -1.30 -3.44 1.63
C VAL A 117 -0.29 -2.38 2.03
N GLN A 118 -0.70 -1.13 1.92
CA GLN A 118 0.02 0.04 2.42
C GLN A 118 -0.92 0.77 3.37
N ASP A 119 -0.57 0.77 4.64
CA ASP A 119 -1.34 1.37 5.73
C ASP A 119 -0.77 2.73 6.08
N PHE A 120 -1.54 3.77 5.84
CA PHE A 120 -1.15 5.16 6.07
C PHE A 120 -1.70 5.66 7.43
N ARG A 121 -0.83 6.39 8.15
CA ARG A 121 -1.15 6.90 9.48
C ARG A 121 -0.55 8.30 9.72
#